data_4298e099cec76b38608413c00ad4441b
#
_entry.id   4298e099cec76b38608413c00ad4441b
#
_cell.length_a   1.000
_cell.length_b   1.000
_cell.length_c   1.000
_cell.angle_alpha   90.00
_cell.angle_beta   90.00
_cell.angle_gamma   90.00
#
_symmetry.space_group_name_H-M   'P 1'
#
loop_
_entity.id
_entity.type
_entity.pdbx_description
1 polymer ?
#
loop_
_entity_poly.entity_id
_entity_poly.type
_entity_poly.pdbx_seq_one_letter_code
_entity_poly.pdbx_strand_id
1 'polypeptide(L)'
;MKTLTGLCMAATLTTTAGVSIEATAADYFKDDFSWGFNSAIWQPRNGANGTPFGCTFNEGAISPSSHGITLSVSDGTCSELQSKAFYGYGKVQGSLKTGNTTGTVSSIFTYTSWWDSPGRAWQEIDIEFLPGLGNVVHTNVIYQPQGGQYQSWEQDVPLGQYGLNIQNDLLTIGFDWSATQIRWYVYDSSGNEQTLRVVYKDDGDGYIADNEIPAYAWPVDNTKIMINHWHGDNSAEAFYFPGQYYYQTAWAYYDFLEYIPH
;
A
#
# COMPACT_ATOMS: atom_id res chain seq x y z
N MET A 1 -48.37 40.89 -44.06
CA MET A 1 -46.96 40.88 -43.73
C MET A 1 -46.78 41.20 -42.27
N LYS A 2 -46.46 40.21 -41.44
CA LYS A 2 -46.15 40.39 -40.01
C LYS A 2 -44.70 39.90 -39.81
N THR A 3 -43.83 40.84 -39.50
CA THR A 3 -42.41 40.64 -39.20
C THR A 3 -42.29 40.09 -37.76
N LEU A 4 -41.72 38.89 -37.62
CA LEU A 4 -41.31 38.34 -36.31
C LEU A 4 -39.85 38.76 -36.05
N THR A 5 -39.70 39.54 -34.99
CA THR A 5 -38.38 39.88 -34.42
C THR A 5 -37.95 38.75 -33.48
N GLY A 6 -36.90 38.03 -33.85
CA GLY A 6 -36.27 36.98 -33.00
C GLY A 6 -35.35 37.61 -31.94
N LEU A 7 -35.63 37.30 -30.69
CA LEU A 7 -34.82 37.68 -29.56
C LEU A 7 -33.72 36.63 -29.36
N CYS A 8 -32.45 36.99 -29.62
CA CYS A 8 -31.29 36.14 -29.34
C CYS A 8 -30.93 36.26 -27.87
N MET A 9 -31.20 35.21 -27.08
CA MET A 9 -30.64 35.10 -25.72
C MET A 9 -29.21 34.59 -25.80
N ALA A 10 -28.26 35.41 -25.42
CA ALA A 10 -26.88 35.01 -25.21
C ALA A 10 -26.78 34.27 -23.86
N ALA A 11 -26.49 32.97 -23.90
CA ALA A 11 -26.16 32.19 -22.71
C ALA A 11 -24.71 32.48 -22.34
N THR A 12 -24.51 33.13 -21.18
CA THR A 12 -23.21 33.32 -20.57
C THR A 12 -22.78 32.02 -19.91
N LEU A 13 -21.80 31.32 -20.49
CA LEU A 13 -21.10 30.23 -19.81
C LEU A 13 -20.20 30.83 -18.73
N THR A 14 -20.60 30.67 -17.48
CA THR A 14 -19.70 30.88 -16.32
C THR A 14 -18.84 29.64 -16.19
N THR A 15 -17.58 29.70 -16.66
CA THR A 15 -16.57 28.73 -16.31
C THR A 15 -16.17 28.92 -14.84
N THR A 16 -16.64 28.04 -13.96
CA THR A 16 -16.07 27.91 -12.63
C THR A 16 -14.67 27.34 -12.82
N ALA A 17 -13.64 28.14 -12.61
CA ALA A 17 -12.28 27.66 -12.46
C ALA A 17 -12.25 26.73 -11.22
N GLY A 18 -12.15 25.43 -11.46
CA GLY A 18 -11.87 24.47 -10.41
C GLY A 18 -10.48 24.80 -9.87
N VAL A 19 -10.40 25.23 -8.63
CA VAL A 19 -9.14 25.32 -7.89
C VAL A 19 -8.70 23.88 -7.69
N SER A 20 -7.75 23.41 -8.51
CA SER A 20 -6.99 22.21 -8.19
C SER A 20 -6.15 22.56 -6.96
N ILE A 21 -6.54 22.07 -5.80
CA ILE A 21 -5.65 22.03 -4.65
C ILE A 21 -4.61 20.97 -5.02
N GLU A 22 -3.46 21.40 -5.53
CA GLU A 22 -2.29 20.54 -5.56
C GLU A 22 -2.00 20.20 -4.11
N ALA A 23 -2.21 18.95 -3.73
CA ALA A 23 -1.76 18.46 -2.45
C ALA A 23 -0.24 18.57 -2.47
N THR A 24 0.32 19.48 -1.69
CA THR A 24 1.77 19.53 -1.47
C THR A 24 2.16 18.17 -0.88
N ALA A 25 3.15 17.52 -1.49
CA ALA A 25 3.70 16.28 -0.95
C ALA A 25 4.01 16.51 0.54
N ALA A 26 3.58 15.57 1.38
CA ALA A 26 3.82 15.70 2.81
C ALA A 26 5.32 15.61 3.09
N ASP A 27 5.73 16.33 4.14
CA ASP A 27 7.12 16.35 4.58
C ASP A 27 7.58 14.99 5.10
N TYR A 28 8.91 14.85 5.25
CA TYR A 28 9.53 13.73 5.93
C TYR A 28 8.84 13.39 7.24
N PHE A 29 8.66 12.10 7.50
CA PHE A 29 8.37 11.61 8.84
C PHE A 29 9.11 10.30 9.14
N LYS A 30 9.35 10.08 10.44
CA LYS A 30 9.67 8.79 11.02
C LYS A 30 8.86 8.61 12.30
N ASP A 31 8.16 7.48 12.39
CA ASP A 31 7.50 7.05 13.63
C ASP A 31 8.17 5.75 14.07
N ASP A 32 8.82 5.78 15.23
CA ASP A 32 9.44 4.62 15.87
C ASP A 32 8.44 3.83 16.73
N PHE A 33 7.18 4.25 16.69
CA PHE A 33 6.09 3.64 17.43
C PHE A 33 6.32 3.47 18.93
N SER A 34 7.26 4.22 19.51
CA SER A 34 7.54 4.19 20.94
C SER A 34 6.30 4.56 21.75
N TRP A 35 5.78 3.61 22.54
CA TRP A 35 4.56 3.75 23.33
C TRP A 35 3.26 3.87 22.54
N GLY A 36 3.27 3.49 21.26
CA GLY A 36 2.13 3.52 20.35
C GLY A 36 2.42 4.27 19.05
N PHE A 37 1.41 4.48 18.24
CA PHE A 37 1.54 5.24 16.99
C PHE A 37 1.30 6.74 17.23
N ASN A 38 1.99 7.58 16.47
CA ASN A 38 1.78 9.02 16.49
C ASN A 38 0.44 9.38 15.84
N SER A 39 -0.53 9.78 16.65
CA SER A 39 -1.87 10.14 16.18
C SER A 39 -1.93 11.40 15.29
N ALA A 40 -0.84 12.17 15.17
CA ALA A 40 -0.75 13.24 14.17
C ALA A 40 -0.49 12.69 12.76
N ILE A 41 0.19 11.56 12.64
CA ILE A 41 0.53 10.90 11.38
C ILE A 41 -0.54 9.87 11.02
N TRP A 42 -0.96 9.04 11.99
CA TRP A 42 -1.75 7.85 11.77
C TRP A 42 -3.19 7.96 12.25
N GLN A 43 -4.04 7.20 11.61
CA GLN A 43 -5.36 6.84 12.09
C GLN A 43 -5.55 5.33 11.96
N PRO A 44 -6.04 4.64 13.00
CA PRO A 44 -6.40 3.24 12.90
C PRO A 44 -7.67 3.09 12.05
N ARG A 45 -7.74 2.01 11.30
CA ARG A 45 -8.94 1.64 10.58
C ARG A 45 -9.88 0.85 11.48
N ASN A 46 -11.18 1.13 11.37
CA ASN A 46 -12.26 0.36 11.97
C ASN A 46 -13.29 0.05 10.89
N GLY A 47 -13.67 -1.23 10.75
CA GLY A 47 -14.68 -1.67 9.78
C GLY A 47 -14.22 -2.82 8.88
N ALA A 48 -15.16 -3.41 8.17
CA ALA A 48 -14.92 -4.50 7.24
C ALA A 48 -14.52 -3.98 5.86
N ASN A 49 -13.76 -4.79 5.12
CA ASN A 49 -13.36 -4.50 3.73
C ASN A 49 -14.06 -5.39 2.69
N GLY A 50 -14.76 -6.46 3.12
CA GLY A 50 -15.27 -7.49 2.19
C GLY A 50 -14.19 -8.46 1.74
N THR A 51 -14.50 -9.33 0.79
CA THR A 51 -13.58 -10.31 0.21
C THR A 51 -12.37 -9.60 -0.44
N PRO A 52 -11.12 -10.10 -0.25
CA PRO A 52 -10.76 -11.39 0.39
C PRO A 52 -10.54 -11.34 1.91
N PHE A 53 -10.85 -10.23 2.57
CA PHE A 53 -10.62 -10.05 4.01
C PHE A 53 -11.64 -10.84 4.83
N GLY A 54 -11.17 -11.80 5.64
CA GLY A 54 -11.99 -12.61 6.54
C GLY A 54 -12.27 -11.98 7.89
N CYS A 55 -11.95 -10.70 8.05
CA CYS A 55 -11.94 -10.02 9.34
C CYS A 55 -12.42 -8.56 9.23
N THR A 56 -12.73 -8.01 10.40
CA THR A 56 -13.05 -6.59 10.58
C THR A 56 -11.83 -5.90 11.20
N PHE A 57 -11.35 -4.85 10.58
CA PHE A 57 -10.29 -4.02 11.14
C PHE A 57 -10.76 -3.37 12.44
N ASN A 58 -9.93 -3.40 13.47
CA ASN A 58 -10.24 -2.91 14.79
C ASN A 58 -8.99 -2.30 15.44
N GLU A 59 -9.11 -1.06 15.91
CA GLU A 59 -8.05 -0.35 16.64
C GLU A 59 -7.57 -1.12 17.87
N GLY A 60 -8.47 -1.86 18.57
CA GLY A 60 -8.13 -2.69 19.71
C GLY A 60 -7.21 -3.86 19.42
N ALA A 61 -6.97 -4.18 18.13
CA ALA A 61 -5.99 -5.18 17.69
C ALA A 61 -4.57 -4.61 17.51
N ILE A 62 -4.37 -3.32 17.82
CA ILE A 62 -3.07 -2.64 17.80
C ILE A 62 -2.58 -2.49 19.24
N SER A 63 -1.45 -3.12 19.56
CA SER A 63 -0.88 -3.11 20.91
C SER A 63 0.46 -2.35 20.91
N PRO A 64 0.57 -1.25 21.68
CA PRO A 64 1.83 -0.53 21.82
C PRO A 64 2.83 -1.29 22.69
N SER A 65 4.11 -1.04 22.45
CA SER A 65 5.20 -1.46 23.33
C SER A 65 6.16 -0.27 23.58
N SER A 66 7.22 -0.48 24.35
CA SER A 66 8.24 0.55 24.56
C SER A 66 9.06 0.83 23.28
N HIS A 67 9.06 -0.09 22.34
CA HIS A 67 9.88 -0.04 21.11
C HIS A 67 9.10 -0.63 19.95
N GLY A 68 8.06 0.08 19.48
CA GLY A 68 7.27 -0.38 18.35
C GLY A 68 5.83 -0.75 18.71
N ILE A 69 5.09 -1.27 17.71
CA ILE A 69 3.71 -1.73 17.85
C ILE A 69 3.55 -3.16 17.35
N THR A 70 2.60 -3.86 17.91
CA THR A 70 2.15 -5.16 17.42
C THR A 70 0.77 -5.02 16.82
N LEU A 71 0.64 -5.41 15.56
CA LEU A 71 -0.61 -5.58 14.85
C LEU A 71 -1.03 -7.04 15.00
N SER A 72 -2.22 -7.28 15.54
CA SER A 72 -2.72 -8.62 15.82
C SER A 72 -3.87 -9.01 14.91
N VAL A 73 -3.95 -10.29 14.61
CA VAL A 73 -5.05 -10.96 13.92
C VAL A 73 -5.60 -12.05 14.83
N SER A 74 -6.90 -12.13 14.89
CA SER A 74 -7.61 -13.25 15.52
C SER A 74 -8.88 -13.51 14.72
N ASP A 75 -9.66 -14.54 15.10
CA ASP A 75 -10.91 -14.86 14.42
C ASP A 75 -11.82 -13.62 14.29
N GLY A 76 -12.06 -13.21 13.07
CA GLY A 76 -12.90 -12.05 12.73
C GLY A 76 -12.30 -10.67 13.02
N THR A 77 -11.04 -10.56 13.48
CA THR A 77 -10.39 -9.29 13.83
C THR A 77 -9.04 -9.13 13.16
N CYS A 78 -8.81 -7.96 12.56
CA CYS A 78 -7.57 -7.52 11.92
C CYS A 78 -7.15 -6.15 12.40
N SER A 79 -5.96 -5.70 11.98
CA SER A 79 -5.42 -4.39 12.36
C SER A 79 -4.81 -3.67 11.17
N GLU A 80 -5.04 -2.35 11.12
CA GLU A 80 -4.49 -1.47 10.08
C GLU A 80 -4.27 -0.06 10.60
N LEU A 81 -3.13 0.53 10.24
CA LEU A 81 -2.87 1.96 10.37
C LEU A 81 -2.78 2.59 8.98
N GLN A 82 -3.43 3.71 8.83
CA GLN A 82 -3.44 4.51 7.61
C GLN A 82 -2.90 5.90 7.93
N SER A 83 -2.03 6.44 7.09
CA SER A 83 -1.59 7.82 7.23
C SER A 83 -2.76 8.79 7.02
N LYS A 84 -2.76 9.90 7.77
CA LYS A 84 -3.75 10.98 7.60
C LYS A 84 -3.45 11.84 6.38
N ALA A 85 -2.17 12.11 6.15
CA ALA A 85 -1.71 12.86 4.98
C ALA A 85 -1.54 11.95 3.75
N PHE A 86 -1.50 12.57 2.58
CA PHE A 86 -1.08 11.94 1.34
C PHE A 86 0.39 12.25 1.08
N TYR A 87 1.10 11.31 0.45
CA TYR A 87 2.52 11.35 0.21
C TYR A 87 2.81 11.20 -1.29
N GLY A 88 3.88 11.83 -1.74
CA GLY A 88 4.35 11.79 -3.12
C GLY A 88 5.47 10.78 -3.33
N TYR A 89 6.22 11.01 -4.42
CA TYR A 89 7.41 10.23 -4.72
C TYR A 89 8.43 10.32 -3.58
N GLY A 90 9.08 9.22 -3.28
CA GLY A 90 10.02 9.12 -2.17
C GLY A 90 10.33 7.69 -1.79
N LYS A 91 11.03 7.54 -0.66
CA LYS A 91 11.27 6.23 -0.05
C LYS A 91 10.26 5.99 1.07
N VAL A 92 9.63 4.82 1.04
CA VAL A 92 8.84 4.28 2.15
C VAL A 92 9.58 3.08 2.68
N GLN A 93 9.92 3.08 3.96
CA GLN A 93 10.60 1.95 4.59
C GLN A 93 10.12 1.74 6.01
N GLY A 94 10.19 0.50 6.45
CA GLY A 94 9.90 0.14 7.83
C GLY A 94 10.71 -1.03 8.30
N SER A 95 10.73 -1.25 9.61
CA SER A 95 11.32 -2.43 10.19
C SER A 95 10.23 -3.29 10.79
N LEU A 96 10.11 -4.52 10.31
CA LEU A 96 9.05 -5.44 10.76
C LEU A 96 9.52 -6.87 10.89
N LYS A 97 8.77 -7.62 11.68
CA LYS A 97 8.85 -9.07 11.84
C LYS A 97 7.45 -9.64 11.91
N THR A 98 7.19 -10.77 11.26
CA THR A 98 5.87 -11.40 11.28
C THR A 98 5.92 -12.80 11.91
N GLY A 99 4.77 -13.25 12.44
CA GLY A 99 4.58 -14.64 12.85
C GLY A 99 4.50 -15.60 11.66
N ASN A 100 4.39 -16.88 11.95
CA ASN A 100 4.33 -17.95 10.94
C ASN A 100 2.91 -18.55 10.86
N THR A 101 1.90 -17.73 10.64
CA THR A 101 0.51 -18.19 10.54
C THR A 101 0.04 -18.12 9.09
N THR A 102 -0.14 -19.28 8.46
CA THR A 102 -0.68 -19.38 7.10
C THR A 102 -2.05 -18.70 6.99
N GLY A 103 -2.33 -18.09 5.86
CA GLY A 103 -3.57 -17.38 5.61
C GLY A 103 -3.60 -15.96 6.17
N THR A 104 -2.46 -15.46 6.66
CA THR A 104 -2.31 -14.06 7.08
C THR A 104 -1.37 -13.30 6.16
N VAL A 105 -1.54 -11.99 6.12
CA VAL A 105 -0.70 -11.03 5.39
C VAL A 105 -0.26 -9.93 6.35
N SER A 106 1.02 -9.55 6.26
CA SER A 106 1.58 -8.37 6.94
C SER A 106 2.18 -7.45 5.89
N SER A 107 1.79 -6.17 5.85
CA SER A 107 2.14 -5.31 4.72
C SER A 107 2.71 -3.96 5.13
N ILE A 108 3.55 -3.41 4.25
CA ILE A 108 3.84 -1.97 4.12
C ILE A 108 3.48 -1.59 2.69
N PHE A 109 2.57 -0.65 2.51
CA PHE A 109 2.08 -0.32 1.17
C PHE A 109 1.66 1.14 1.03
N THR A 110 1.53 1.59 -0.21
CA THR A 110 0.83 2.84 -0.53
C THR A 110 -0.54 2.53 -1.10
N TYR A 111 -1.49 3.43 -0.86
CA TYR A 111 -2.86 3.27 -1.33
C TYR A 111 -3.47 4.59 -1.78
N THR A 112 -4.14 4.58 -2.93
CA THR A 112 -5.11 5.58 -3.34
C THR A 112 -6.21 4.94 -4.17
N SER A 113 -7.43 5.46 -4.09
CA SER A 113 -8.53 4.95 -4.89
C SER A 113 -9.63 5.98 -5.07
N TRP A 114 -10.63 5.64 -5.89
CA TRP A 114 -11.85 6.45 -6.04
C TRP A 114 -12.70 6.55 -4.77
N TRP A 115 -12.48 5.66 -3.78
CA TRP A 115 -13.16 5.71 -2.48
C TRP A 115 -12.66 6.88 -1.62
N ASP A 116 -11.35 7.12 -1.65
CA ASP A 116 -10.71 8.20 -0.89
C ASP A 116 -10.64 9.50 -1.69
N SER A 117 -10.56 9.41 -3.02
CA SER A 117 -10.39 10.56 -3.92
C SER A 117 -11.18 10.34 -5.20
N PRO A 118 -12.41 10.90 -5.32
CA PRO A 118 -13.24 10.74 -6.50
C PRO A 118 -12.51 11.07 -7.81
N GLY A 119 -12.66 10.17 -8.80
CA GLY A 119 -12.01 10.30 -10.11
C GLY A 119 -10.59 9.71 -10.19
N ARG A 120 -10.04 9.19 -9.09
CA ARG A 120 -8.77 8.45 -9.12
C ARG A 120 -8.98 6.98 -9.43
N ALA A 121 -7.96 6.34 -9.97
CA ALA A 121 -7.87 4.89 -10.05
C ALA A 121 -7.51 4.32 -8.67
N TRP A 122 -7.79 3.06 -8.42
CA TRP A 122 -7.15 2.31 -7.36
C TRP A 122 -5.71 2.02 -7.78
N GLN A 123 -4.75 2.40 -6.93
CA GLN A 123 -3.32 2.21 -7.15
C GLN A 123 -2.63 1.87 -5.82
N GLU A 124 -1.75 0.87 -5.86
CA GLU A 124 -0.95 0.44 -4.71
C GLU A 124 0.49 0.11 -5.16
N ILE A 125 1.41 0.24 -4.22
CA ILE A 125 2.76 -0.32 -4.27
C ILE A 125 2.93 -1.11 -2.99
N ASP A 126 3.20 -2.42 -3.10
CA ASP A 126 3.11 -3.35 -1.99
C ASP A 126 4.45 -3.98 -1.62
N ILE A 127 4.63 -4.15 -0.32
CA ILE A 127 5.51 -5.11 0.33
C ILE A 127 4.63 -5.96 1.23
N GLU A 128 4.52 -7.25 0.94
CA GLU A 128 3.68 -8.15 1.71
C GLU A 128 4.43 -9.42 2.11
N PHE A 129 4.16 -9.88 3.31
CA PHE A 129 4.68 -11.13 3.84
C PHE A 129 3.51 -12.09 4.07
N LEU A 130 3.57 -13.19 3.33
CA LEU A 130 2.56 -14.24 3.37
C LEU A 130 3.21 -15.52 3.89
N PRO A 131 3.05 -15.87 5.17
CA PRO A 131 3.66 -17.07 5.74
C PRO A 131 3.34 -18.37 4.97
N GLY A 132 2.19 -18.42 4.30
CA GLY A 132 1.82 -19.55 3.42
C GLY A 132 2.75 -19.74 2.23
N LEU A 133 3.43 -18.71 1.77
CA LEU A 133 4.43 -18.77 0.69
C LEU A 133 5.86 -19.04 1.22
N GLY A 134 6.04 -19.10 2.54
CA GLY A 134 7.33 -19.34 3.17
C GLY A 134 8.15 -18.06 3.37
N ASN A 135 9.48 -18.17 3.24
CA ASN A 135 10.42 -17.06 3.47
C ASN A 135 10.59 -16.19 2.21
N VAL A 136 9.51 -15.60 1.73
CA VAL A 136 9.48 -14.70 0.57
C VAL A 136 8.87 -13.36 0.94
N VAL A 137 9.24 -12.32 0.23
CA VAL A 137 8.50 -11.07 0.17
C VAL A 137 7.76 -11.02 -1.15
N HIS A 138 6.46 -10.78 -1.08
CA HIS A 138 5.60 -10.50 -2.22
C HIS A 138 5.64 -8.99 -2.49
N THR A 139 6.02 -8.62 -3.71
CA THR A 139 6.05 -7.24 -4.17
C THR A 139 5.07 -7.05 -5.29
N ASN A 140 4.30 -5.98 -5.28
CA ASN A 140 3.29 -5.75 -6.30
C ASN A 140 3.14 -4.27 -6.64
N VAL A 141 2.59 -4.01 -7.81
CA VAL A 141 1.99 -2.73 -8.19
C VAL A 141 0.60 -3.03 -8.71
N ILE A 142 -0.40 -2.38 -8.15
CA ILE A 142 -1.81 -2.57 -8.51
C ILE A 142 -2.33 -1.33 -9.23
N TYR A 143 -3.15 -1.56 -10.25
CA TYR A 143 -3.90 -0.54 -10.94
C TYR A 143 -5.29 -1.04 -11.31
N GLN A 144 -6.32 -0.26 -10.95
CA GLN A 144 -7.68 -0.47 -11.45
C GLN A 144 -8.38 0.88 -11.64
N PRO A 145 -8.75 1.27 -12.86
CA PRO A 145 -9.60 2.45 -13.06
C PRO A 145 -11.01 2.17 -12.56
N GLN A 146 -11.73 3.19 -12.11
CA GLN A 146 -13.10 3.04 -11.64
C GLN A 146 -13.99 2.41 -12.72
N GLY A 147 -14.58 1.25 -12.40
CA GLY A 147 -15.38 0.47 -13.36
C GLY A 147 -14.59 -0.28 -14.43
N GLY A 148 -13.26 -0.26 -14.36
CA GLY A 148 -12.37 -0.95 -15.29
C GLY A 148 -11.80 -2.26 -14.75
N GLN A 149 -10.86 -2.83 -15.49
CA GLN A 149 -10.22 -4.10 -15.15
C GLN A 149 -9.12 -3.92 -14.13
N TYR A 150 -9.05 -4.85 -13.17
CA TYR A 150 -7.94 -5.01 -12.24
C TYR A 150 -6.69 -5.48 -13.00
N GLN A 151 -5.56 -4.89 -12.68
CA GLN A 151 -4.23 -5.23 -13.21
C GLN A 151 -3.24 -5.25 -12.06
N SER A 152 -2.31 -6.22 -12.08
CA SER A 152 -1.23 -6.32 -11.10
C SER A 152 0.07 -6.73 -11.77
N TRP A 153 1.18 -6.26 -11.20
CA TRP A 153 2.55 -6.61 -11.57
C TRP A 153 3.24 -7.12 -10.32
N GLU A 154 3.08 -8.41 -10.06
CA GLU A 154 3.51 -9.08 -8.84
C GLU A 154 4.81 -9.87 -9.04
N GLN A 155 5.58 -10.01 -7.97
CA GLN A 155 6.75 -10.89 -7.93
C GLN A 155 7.06 -11.33 -6.51
N ASP A 156 7.26 -12.64 -6.34
CA ASP A 156 7.79 -13.23 -5.10
C ASP A 156 9.31 -13.23 -5.12
N VAL A 157 9.92 -12.68 -4.06
CA VAL A 157 11.37 -12.60 -3.92
C VAL A 157 11.81 -13.40 -2.70
N PRO A 158 12.58 -14.51 -2.87
CA PRO A 158 13.08 -15.31 -1.77
C PRO A 158 14.11 -14.55 -0.93
N LEU A 159 13.83 -14.38 0.37
CA LEU A 159 14.72 -13.66 1.30
C LEU A 159 15.96 -14.46 1.69
N GLY A 160 15.91 -15.80 1.59
CA GLY A 160 17.02 -16.68 1.91
C GLY A 160 18.30 -16.43 1.11
N GLN A 161 18.17 -15.89 -0.12
CA GLN A 161 19.34 -15.52 -0.95
C GLN A 161 20.15 -14.35 -0.37
N TYR A 162 19.55 -13.57 0.53
CA TYR A 162 20.18 -12.45 1.25
C TYR A 162 20.57 -12.85 2.68
N GLY A 163 20.43 -14.13 3.06
CA GLY A 163 20.68 -14.63 4.41
C GLY A 163 19.64 -14.18 5.44
N LEU A 164 18.44 -13.79 5.01
CA LEU A 164 17.38 -13.23 5.85
C LEU A 164 16.19 -14.18 6.01
N ASN A 165 15.49 -14.06 7.14
CA ASN A 165 14.27 -14.81 7.42
C ASN A 165 13.27 -13.95 8.19
N ILE A 166 12.17 -13.58 7.55
CA ILE A 166 11.15 -12.67 8.12
C ILE A 166 10.51 -13.19 9.42
N GLN A 167 10.47 -14.49 9.63
CA GLN A 167 9.91 -15.09 10.84
C GLN A 167 10.87 -15.05 12.04
N ASN A 168 12.18 -14.93 11.77
CA ASN A 168 13.21 -14.90 12.79
C ASN A 168 13.83 -13.52 12.98
N ASP A 169 13.98 -12.77 11.89
CA ASP A 169 14.70 -11.51 11.85
C ASP A 169 13.74 -10.32 11.88
N LEU A 170 14.16 -9.25 12.50
CA LEU A 170 13.54 -7.94 12.35
C LEU A 170 14.15 -7.30 11.09
N LEU A 171 13.37 -7.22 10.03
CA LEU A 171 13.87 -6.77 8.71
C LEU A 171 13.56 -5.30 8.49
N THR A 172 14.56 -4.53 8.08
CA THR A 172 14.35 -3.21 7.48
C THR A 172 14.21 -3.37 5.98
N ILE A 173 13.05 -3.02 5.46
CA ILE A 173 12.66 -3.19 4.06
C ILE A 173 11.88 -1.97 3.58
N GLY A 174 11.96 -1.67 2.29
CA GLY A 174 11.26 -0.52 1.72
C GLY A 174 11.19 -0.56 0.20
N PHE A 175 10.59 0.46 -0.34
CA PHE A 175 10.68 0.79 -1.76
C PHE A 175 11.00 2.26 -1.97
N ASP A 176 11.75 2.51 -3.04
CA ASP A 176 12.14 3.82 -3.54
C ASP A 176 11.33 4.07 -4.81
N TRP A 177 10.40 5.01 -4.75
CA TRP A 177 9.42 5.26 -5.79
C TRP A 177 9.56 6.67 -6.36
N SER A 178 9.65 6.73 -7.68
CA SER A 178 9.83 7.98 -8.44
C SER A 178 8.84 8.06 -9.61
N ALA A 179 8.94 9.12 -10.39
CA ALA A 179 8.13 9.29 -11.60
C ALA A 179 8.41 8.24 -12.70
N THR A 180 9.52 7.51 -12.63
CA THR A 180 9.98 6.59 -13.69
C THR A 180 10.42 5.22 -13.21
N GLN A 181 10.61 5.02 -11.89
CA GLN A 181 11.14 3.77 -11.34
C GLN A 181 10.54 3.48 -9.96
N ILE A 182 10.31 2.22 -9.68
CA ILE A 182 10.07 1.69 -8.33
C ILE A 182 11.12 0.62 -8.08
N ARG A 183 11.86 0.74 -6.97
CA ARG A 183 12.89 -0.20 -6.55
C ARG A 183 12.62 -0.68 -5.14
N TRP A 184 12.31 -1.96 -4.96
CA TRP A 184 12.23 -2.60 -3.65
C TRP A 184 13.60 -3.02 -3.16
N TYR A 185 13.83 -2.87 -1.86
CA TYR A 185 15.11 -3.18 -1.23
C TYR A 185 14.94 -3.68 0.20
N VAL A 186 15.95 -4.38 0.70
CA VAL A 186 16.05 -4.83 2.09
C VAL A 186 17.46 -4.59 2.60
N TYR A 187 17.63 -4.38 3.89
CA TYR A 187 18.96 -4.36 4.51
C TYR A 187 19.33 -5.75 4.98
N ASP A 188 20.51 -6.25 4.57
CA ASP A 188 21.05 -7.52 5.02
C ASP A 188 21.53 -7.44 6.48
N SER A 189 21.95 -8.59 7.05
CA SER A 189 22.44 -8.67 8.44
C SER A 189 23.71 -7.85 8.72
N SER A 190 24.39 -7.38 7.68
CA SER A 190 25.55 -6.50 7.77
C SER A 190 25.18 -5.02 7.64
N GLY A 191 23.90 -4.72 7.43
CA GLY A 191 23.39 -3.35 7.24
C GLY A 191 23.58 -2.81 5.82
N ASN A 192 23.91 -3.66 4.83
CA ASN A 192 23.99 -3.25 3.44
C ASN A 192 22.63 -3.34 2.76
N GLU A 193 22.30 -2.31 1.97
CA GLU A 193 21.08 -2.30 1.17
C GLU A 193 21.23 -3.27 -0.03
N GLN A 194 20.28 -4.18 -0.16
CA GLN A 194 20.19 -5.17 -1.23
C GLN A 194 18.94 -4.89 -2.06
N THR A 195 19.08 -4.78 -3.37
CA THR A 195 17.94 -4.61 -4.26
C THR A 195 17.20 -5.94 -4.43
N LEU A 196 15.90 -5.93 -4.18
CA LEU A 196 15.01 -7.09 -4.35
C LEU A 196 14.43 -7.14 -5.75
N ARG A 197 13.90 -6.01 -6.23
CA ARG A 197 13.20 -5.88 -7.52
C ARG A 197 13.28 -4.43 -8.02
N VAL A 198 13.25 -4.27 -9.33
CA VAL A 198 13.10 -2.96 -9.98
C VAL A 198 12.08 -3.08 -11.10
N VAL A 199 11.16 -2.13 -11.18
CA VAL A 199 10.26 -1.93 -12.32
C VAL A 199 10.38 -0.50 -12.82
N TYR A 200 10.12 -0.30 -14.10
CA TYR A 200 10.21 0.97 -14.77
C TYR A 200 8.84 1.37 -15.34
N LYS A 201 8.62 2.65 -15.42
CA LYS A 201 7.50 3.17 -16.20
C LYS A 201 7.82 3.00 -17.70
N ASP A 202 6.88 2.45 -18.45
CA ASP A 202 6.95 2.38 -19.92
C ASP A 202 7.26 3.77 -20.51
N ASP A 203 8.30 3.83 -21.33
CA ASP A 203 8.77 5.06 -21.97
C ASP A 203 8.03 5.42 -23.25
N GLY A 204 7.13 4.53 -23.72
CA GLY A 204 6.28 4.76 -24.88
C GLY A 204 6.95 4.42 -26.21
N ASP A 205 7.98 3.60 -26.22
CA ASP A 205 8.66 3.15 -27.45
C ASP A 205 7.82 2.14 -28.27
N GLY A 206 6.68 1.70 -27.70
CA GLY A 206 5.71 0.78 -28.32
C GLY A 206 5.93 -0.69 -27.96
N TYR A 207 6.85 -0.98 -27.05
CA TYR A 207 7.09 -2.30 -26.46
C TYR A 207 7.09 -2.18 -24.94
N ILE A 208 6.37 -3.05 -24.24
CA ILE A 208 6.36 -3.12 -22.77
C ILE A 208 7.17 -4.35 -22.36
N ALA A 209 8.32 -4.15 -21.74
CA ALA A 209 9.16 -5.22 -21.21
C ALA A 209 8.58 -5.85 -19.94
N ASP A 210 9.04 -7.05 -19.56
CA ASP A 210 8.55 -7.79 -18.39
C ASP A 210 8.70 -7.02 -17.06
N ASN A 211 9.64 -6.08 -17.01
CA ASN A 211 9.86 -5.22 -15.85
C ASN A 211 9.36 -3.77 -16.05
N GLU A 212 8.47 -3.56 -17.00
CA GLU A 212 7.85 -2.27 -17.27
C GLU A 212 6.36 -2.27 -16.94
N ILE A 213 5.88 -1.14 -16.46
CA ILE A 213 4.47 -0.88 -16.16
C ILE A 213 3.97 0.19 -17.13
N PRO A 214 2.85 -0.04 -17.83
CA PRO A 214 2.28 0.94 -18.74
C PRO A 214 2.12 2.31 -18.08
N ALA A 215 2.44 3.37 -18.81
CA ALA A 215 2.41 4.73 -18.30
C ALA A 215 1.06 5.14 -17.67
N TYR A 216 -0.06 4.61 -18.19
CA TYR A 216 -1.40 4.87 -17.64
C TYR A 216 -1.66 4.21 -16.28
N ALA A 217 -0.93 3.14 -15.98
CA ALA A 217 -1.03 2.37 -14.72
C ALA A 217 0.06 2.76 -13.71
N TRP A 218 0.98 3.64 -14.07
CA TRP A 218 2.05 4.08 -13.17
C TRP A 218 1.48 4.78 -11.94
N PRO A 219 1.90 4.40 -10.71
CA PRO A 219 1.36 4.99 -9.50
C PRO A 219 1.60 6.50 -9.42
N VAL A 220 0.55 7.23 -9.04
CA VAL A 220 0.60 8.69 -8.92
C VAL A 220 1.18 9.14 -7.59
N ASP A 221 1.73 10.34 -7.55
CA ASP A 221 2.39 10.98 -6.41
C ASP A 221 1.41 11.57 -5.37
N ASN A 222 0.37 10.84 -5.03
CA ASN A 222 -0.61 11.28 -4.03
C ASN A 222 -1.34 10.07 -3.45
N THR A 223 -0.64 9.36 -2.57
CA THR A 223 -1.11 8.12 -1.96
C THR A 223 -1.02 8.19 -0.44
N LYS A 224 -1.81 7.41 0.26
CA LYS A 224 -1.61 7.15 1.68
C LYS A 224 -0.55 6.07 1.87
N ILE A 225 0.17 6.14 2.99
CA ILE A 225 1.06 5.08 3.44
C ILE A 225 0.31 4.28 4.50
N MET A 226 0.37 2.96 4.40
CA MET A 226 -0.41 2.06 5.23
C MET A 226 0.43 0.88 5.69
N ILE A 227 0.11 0.36 6.88
CA ILE A 227 0.57 -0.92 7.39
C ILE A 227 -0.62 -1.70 7.90
N ASN A 228 -0.63 -3.01 7.65
CA ASN A 228 -1.70 -3.85 8.17
C ASN A 228 -1.23 -5.26 8.53
N HIS A 229 -2.10 -5.96 9.25
CA HIS A 229 -2.04 -7.39 9.46
C HIS A 229 -3.46 -7.94 9.40
N TRP A 230 -3.73 -8.85 8.46
CA TRP A 230 -5.05 -9.38 8.19
C TRP A 230 -5.02 -10.86 7.83
N HIS A 231 -6.20 -11.51 7.79
CA HIS A 231 -6.36 -12.88 7.31
C HIS A 231 -7.43 -12.97 6.21
N GLY A 232 -7.29 -13.98 5.37
CA GLY A 232 -8.27 -14.27 4.31
C GLY A 232 -9.60 -14.81 4.84
N ASP A 233 -10.65 -14.69 4.04
CA ASP A 233 -12.02 -15.16 4.32
C ASP A 233 -12.25 -16.63 3.95
N ASN A 234 -11.20 -17.36 3.54
CA ASN A 234 -11.27 -18.74 3.04
C ASN A 234 -12.14 -18.94 1.79
N SER A 235 -12.48 -17.86 1.08
CA SER A 235 -13.03 -17.94 -0.27
C SER A 235 -12.02 -18.55 -1.25
N ALA A 236 -12.46 -18.85 -2.48
CA ALA A 236 -11.54 -19.32 -3.53
C ALA A 236 -10.42 -18.29 -3.80
N GLU A 237 -10.73 -17.00 -3.74
CA GLU A 237 -9.75 -15.93 -3.88
C GLU A 237 -8.74 -15.93 -2.73
N ALA A 238 -9.20 -15.93 -1.48
CA ALA A 238 -8.33 -15.95 -0.30
C ALA A 238 -7.59 -17.29 -0.12
N PHE A 239 -8.05 -18.38 -0.74
CA PHE A 239 -7.34 -19.66 -0.71
C PHE A 239 -6.04 -19.61 -1.52
N TYR A 240 -6.03 -18.89 -2.63
CA TYR A 240 -4.83 -18.73 -3.45
C TYR A 240 -3.92 -17.60 -2.94
N PHE A 241 -4.53 -16.60 -2.31
CA PHE A 241 -3.82 -15.47 -1.73
C PHE A 241 -4.65 -14.87 -0.59
N PRO A 242 -4.20 -14.94 0.65
CA PRO A 242 -2.91 -15.37 1.23
C PRO A 242 -2.81 -16.86 1.62
N GLY A 243 -3.70 -17.71 1.15
CA GLY A 243 -3.84 -19.08 1.57
C GLY A 243 -4.88 -19.27 2.67
N GLN A 244 -5.12 -20.53 3.04
CA GLN A 244 -6.15 -20.85 4.02
C GLN A 244 -5.76 -20.43 5.43
N TYR A 245 -6.64 -19.70 6.10
CA TYR A 245 -6.52 -19.33 7.51
C TYR A 245 -7.23 -20.35 8.41
N TYR A 246 -6.58 -20.77 9.50
CA TYR A 246 -7.07 -21.78 10.43
C TYR A 246 -7.47 -21.22 11.81
N TYR A 247 -7.96 -19.96 11.85
CA TYR A 247 -8.51 -19.32 13.04
C TYR A 247 -7.54 -19.30 14.24
N GLN A 248 -6.28 -18.96 13.96
CA GLN A 248 -5.24 -18.81 14.98
C GLN A 248 -4.92 -17.33 15.21
N THR A 249 -4.58 -16.98 16.44
CA THR A 249 -4.02 -15.67 16.72
C THR A 249 -2.67 -15.53 16.01
N ALA A 250 -2.52 -14.47 15.24
CA ALA A 250 -1.29 -14.12 14.56
C ALA A 250 -0.89 -12.69 14.92
N TRP A 251 0.36 -12.34 14.63
CA TRP A 251 0.89 -11.02 14.93
C TRP A 251 1.93 -10.61 13.90
N ALA A 252 2.04 -9.30 13.70
CA ALA A 252 3.14 -8.64 13.02
C ALA A 252 3.64 -7.51 13.92
N TYR A 253 4.94 -7.45 14.12
CA TYR A 253 5.60 -6.41 14.91
C TYR A 253 6.26 -5.39 13.98
N TYR A 254 6.02 -4.12 14.23
CA TYR A 254 6.62 -3.00 13.50
C TYR A 254 7.41 -2.14 14.49
N ASP A 255 8.72 -1.98 14.21
CA ASP A 255 9.64 -1.19 15.04
C ASP A 255 9.59 0.30 14.65
N PHE A 256 9.56 0.57 13.35
CA PHE A 256 9.36 1.91 12.83
C PHE A 256 8.75 1.89 11.43
N LEU A 257 8.22 3.05 11.02
CA LEU A 257 7.95 3.40 9.63
C LEU A 257 8.47 4.80 9.33
N GLU A 258 9.05 4.97 8.14
CA GLU A 258 9.68 6.19 7.69
C GLU A 258 9.32 6.52 6.24
N TYR A 259 9.05 7.78 5.97
CA TYR A 259 8.93 8.33 4.62
C TYR A 259 9.97 9.43 4.40
N ILE A 260 10.70 9.34 3.30
CA ILE A 260 11.73 10.29 2.88
C ILE A 260 11.33 10.82 1.49
N PRO A 261 10.89 12.09 1.35
CA PRO A 261 10.52 12.65 0.05
C PRO A 261 11.72 12.79 -0.88
N HIS A 262 11.46 12.72 -2.20
CA HIS A 262 12.45 13.05 -3.25
C HIS A 262 12.58 14.54 -3.45
#